data_e61c593c20e60004608794239a6178e3
#
_entry.id   e61c593c20e60004608794239a6178e3
#
_cell.length_a   1.000
_cell.length_b   1.000
_cell.length_c   1.000
_cell.angle_alpha   90.00
_cell.angle_beta   90.00
_cell.angle_gamma   90.00
#
_symmetry.space_group_name_H-M   'P 1'
#
loop_
_entity.id
_entity.type
_entity.pdbx_description
1 polymer ?
#
loop_
_entity_poly.entity_id
_entity_poly.type
_entity_poly.pdbx_seq_one_letter_code
_entity_poly.pdbx_strand_id
1 'polypeptide(L)'
;HPELAESLMIAKQFLYLKHLTFEGARRRYGELNEQILKRLDYELSTIEWMGFPGYFLIVWDFIRAARELGVSVGPGRGSAAGSVVAYSLGITNIDPIKYDLLFERFLNPDRISLPDVDVDFDEDGRADVLHYVVEKYGSKRVAQIITFGTMAPKAAIKDVARVQKLPLSESNRISKLVPEKPGTTFEKAFKEAPELLAERESENPLIRATMKYAEQLEGSVRQTGVHACGVIIGQDDLEKFAPIAIAKDAELNVVHSV
;
A
#
# COMPACT_ATOMS: atom_id res chain seq x y z
N HIS A 1 20.85 3.46 28.64
CA HIS A 1 19.82 4.47 28.31
C HIS A 1 19.18 4.09 26.97
N PRO A 2 17.86 3.93 26.88
CA PRO A 2 17.17 3.53 25.62
C PRO A 2 17.46 4.51 24.47
N GLU A 3 17.44 5.81 24.72
CA GLU A 3 17.73 6.84 23.71
C GLU A 3 19.16 6.74 23.13
N LEU A 4 20.14 6.37 23.95
CA LEU A 4 21.52 6.16 23.49
C LEU A 4 21.63 4.89 22.63
N ALA A 5 20.89 3.84 22.99
CA ALA A 5 20.86 2.60 22.23
C ALA A 5 20.21 2.81 20.85
N GLU A 6 19.13 3.58 20.79
CA GLU A 6 18.45 3.95 19.55
C GLU A 6 19.34 4.80 18.64
N SER A 7 20.00 5.83 19.19
CA SER A 7 20.94 6.67 18.44
C SER A 7 22.11 5.86 17.89
N LEU A 8 22.66 4.92 18.66
CA LEU A 8 23.74 4.04 18.21
C LEU A 8 23.27 3.08 17.13
N MET A 9 22.03 2.60 17.21
CA MET A 9 21.46 1.73 16.19
C MET A 9 21.29 2.48 14.86
N ILE A 10 20.73 3.68 14.89
CA ILE A 10 20.57 4.54 13.69
C ILE A 10 21.94 4.83 13.07
N ALA A 11 22.94 5.19 13.87
CA ALA A 11 24.29 5.45 13.37
C ALA A 11 24.93 4.23 12.70
N LYS A 12 24.74 3.02 13.25
CA LYS A 12 25.22 1.78 12.63
C LYS A 12 24.50 1.49 11.32
N GLN A 13 23.19 1.67 11.29
CA GLN A 13 22.38 1.51 10.06
C GLN A 13 22.83 2.50 8.99
N PHE A 14 23.08 3.75 9.35
CA PHE A 14 23.56 4.77 8.42
C PHE A 14 24.93 4.43 7.84
N LEU A 15 25.90 4.05 8.67
CA LEU A 15 27.23 3.66 8.20
C LEU A 15 27.17 2.47 7.22
N TYR A 16 26.32 1.48 7.51
CA TYR A 16 26.13 0.34 6.63
C TYR A 16 25.44 0.74 5.32
N LEU A 17 24.38 1.56 5.40
CA LEU A 17 23.71 2.12 4.22
C LEU A 17 24.69 2.88 3.33
N LYS A 18 25.50 3.76 3.92
CA LYS A 18 26.51 4.55 3.23
C LYS A 18 27.52 3.64 2.50
N HIS A 19 28.01 2.61 3.19
CA HIS A 19 28.94 1.64 2.60
C HIS A 19 28.32 0.95 1.38
N LEU A 20 27.13 0.37 1.51
CA LEU A 20 26.43 -0.29 0.40
C LEU A 20 26.13 0.67 -0.77
N THR A 21 25.76 1.90 -0.45
CA THR A 21 25.47 2.93 -1.45
C THR A 21 26.70 3.26 -2.29
N PHE A 22 27.85 3.49 -1.67
CA PHE A 22 29.09 3.80 -2.40
C PHE A 22 29.62 2.60 -3.20
N GLU A 23 29.50 1.38 -2.69
CA GLU A 23 29.80 0.19 -3.46
C GLU A 23 28.88 0.05 -4.68
N GLY A 24 27.59 0.24 -4.48
CA GLY A 24 26.61 0.20 -5.57
C GLY A 24 26.80 1.29 -6.58
N ALA A 25 27.11 2.52 -6.14
CA ALA A 25 27.38 3.65 -7.02
C ALA A 25 28.60 3.36 -7.93
N ARG A 26 29.71 2.83 -7.38
CA ARG A 26 30.88 2.42 -8.19
C ARG A 26 30.52 1.34 -9.21
N ARG A 27 29.67 0.39 -8.85
CA ARG A 27 29.21 -0.64 -9.80
C ARG A 27 28.36 -0.08 -10.95
N ARG A 28 27.56 0.95 -10.68
CA ARG A 28 26.64 1.54 -11.66
C ARG A 28 27.25 2.63 -12.52
N TYR A 29 28.07 3.50 -11.92
CA TYR A 29 28.67 4.65 -12.61
C TYR A 29 30.13 4.44 -12.98
N GLY A 30 30.80 3.44 -12.40
CA GLY A 30 32.25 3.29 -12.53
C GLY A 30 32.97 4.34 -11.72
N GLU A 31 33.49 5.38 -12.38
CA GLU A 31 34.08 6.54 -11.74
C GLU A 31 33.03 7.50 -11.21
N LEU A 32 33.17 7.89 -9.94
CA LEU A 32 32.25 8.83 -9.28
C LEU A 32 32.76 10.27 -9.48
N ASN A 33 32.16 11.00 -10.39
CA ASN A 33 32.45 12.40 -10.60
C ASN A 33 31.88 13.28 -9.47
N GLU A 34 32.25 14.58 -9.47
CA GLU A 34 31.84 15.53 -8.44
C GLU A 34 30.31 15.69 -8.32
N GLN A 35 29.59 15.62 -9.45
CA GLN A 35 28.13 15.73 -9.46
C GLN A 35 27.49 14.55 -8.72
N ILE A 36 27.94 13.33 -9.00
CA ILE A 36 27.43 12.10 -8.35
C ILE A 36 27.76 12.14 -6.86
N LEU A 37 28.99 12.51 -6.49
CA LEU A 37 29.40 12.57 -5.08
C LEU A 37 28.57 13.59 -4.29
N LYS A 38 28.37 14.79 -4.80
CA LYS A 38 27.53 15.82 -4.17
C LYS A 38 26.10 15.34 -3.98
N ARG A 39 25.55 14.68 -5.00
CA ARG A 39 24.18 14.16 -4.93
C ARG A 39 24.04 13.01 -3.91
N LEU A 40 25.00 12.09 -3.86
CA LEU A 40 25.05 11.01 -2.85
C LEU A 40 25.15 11.56 -1.43
N ASP A 41 26.07 12.52 -1.19
CA ASP A 41 26.24 13.11 0.13
C ASP A 41 24.98 13.87 0.58
N TYR A 42 24.34 14.60 -0.31
CA TYR A 42 23.08 15.30 -0.04
C TYR A 42 21.95 14.33 0.34
N GLU A 43 21.73 13.30 -0.49
CA GLU A 43 20.67 12.32 -0.24
C GLU A 43 20.93 11.52 1.04
N LEU A 44 22.16 11.04 1.26
CA LEU A 44 22.52 10.29 2.46
C LEU A 44 22.33 11.14 3.72
N SER A 45 22.75 12.41 3.70
CA SER A 45 22.58 13.32 4.83
C SER A 45 21.09 13.56 5.13
N THR A 46 20.26 13.71 4.10
CA THR A 46 18.82 13.86 4.24
C THR A 46 18.18 12.61 4.83
N ILE A 47 18.54 11.41 4.32
CA ILE A 47 18.03 10.11 4.81
C ILE A 47 18.41 9.91 6.28
N GLU A 48 19.66 10.26 6.66
CA GLU A 48 20.14 10.17 8.05
C GLU A 48 19.35 11.12 8.96
N TRP A 49 19.25 12.39 8.56
CA TRP A 49 18.56 13.42 9.34
C TRP A 49 17.06 13.10 9.55
N MET A 50 16.41 12.53 8.54
CA MET A 50 15.01 12.12 8.64
C MET A 50 14.81 10.78 9.39
N GLY A 51 15.88 10.05 9.75
CA GLY A 51 15.81 8.80 10.51
C GLY A 51 15.43 7.56 9.67
N PHE A 52 15.61 7.60 8.36
CA PHE A 52 15.21 6.51 7.45
C PHE A 52 16.32 5.54 6.97
N PRO A 53 17.55 5.50 7.52
CA PRO A 53 18.54 4.51 7.08
C PRO A 53 18.03 3.07 7.17
N GLY A 54 17.31 2.72 8.25
CA GLY A 54 16.73 1.39 8.46
C GLY A 54 15.69 1.04 7.41
N TYR A 55 14.85 1.98 7.00
CA TYR A 55 13.86 1.78 5.94
C TYR A 55 14.51 1.40 4.61
N PHE A 56 15.53 2.15 4.18
CA PHE A 56 16.26 1.84 2.95
C PHE A 56 16.94 0.47 3.01
N LEU A 57 17.49 0.09 4.16
CA LEU A 57 18.11 -1.22 4.34
C LEU A 57 17.09 -2.36 4.27
N ILE A 58 15.90 -2.20 4.83
CA ILE A 58 14.82 -3.18 4.74
C ILE A 58 14.38 -3.37 3.28
N VAL A 59 14.16 -2.26 2.55
CA VAL A 59 13.76 -2.31 1.15
C VAL A 59 14.85 -2.96 0.29
N TRP A 60 16.10 -2.58 0.49
CA TRP A 60 17.25 -3.21 -0.18
C TRP A 60 17.32 -4.71 0.11
N ASP A 61 17.12 -5.12 1.36
CA ASP A 61 17.25 -6.51 1.80
C ASP A 61 16.24 -7.43 1.12
N PHE A 62 14.94 -7.08 1.13
CA PHE A 62 13.95 -7.96 0.52
C PHE A 62 14.02 -7.94 -1.02
N ILE A 63 14.45 -6.83 -1.66
CA ILE A 63 14.71 -6.80 -3.10
C ILE A 63 15.90 -7.69 -3.47
N ARG A 64 16.97 -7.66 -2.67
CA ARG A 64 18.11 -8.54 -2.83
C ARG A 64 17.69 -10.01 -2.71
N ALA A 65 16.95 -10.34 -1.66
CA ALA A 65 16.44 -11.68 -1.41
C ALA A 65 15.51 -12.15 -2.55
N ALA A 66 14.62 -11.31 -3.05
CA ALA A 66 13.78 -11.64 -4.21
C ALA A 66 14.62 -12.07 -5.42
N ARG A 67 15.67 -11.30 -5.74
CA ARG A 67 16.57 -11.65 -6.84
C ARG A 67 17.35 -12.94 -6.62
N GLU A 68 17.79 -13.22 -5.38
CA GLU A 68 18.45 -14.46 -4.99
C GLU A 68 17.52 -15.69 -5.10
N LEU A 69 16.22 -15.48 -4.84
CA LEU A 69 15.18 -16.49 -5.05
C LEU A 69 14.77 -16.65 -6.52
N GLY A 70 15.33 -15.86 -7.43
CA GLY A 70 14.98 -15.89 -8.86
C GLY A 70 13.69 -15.16 -9.20
N VAL A 71 13.13 -14.38 -8.26
CA VAL A 71 11.92 -13.58 -8.47
C VAL A 71 12.26 -12.31 -9.25
N SER A 72 11.53 -12.06 -10.32
CA SER A 72 11.70 -10.85 -11.13
C SER A 72 11.24 -9.62 -10.36
N VAL A 73 12.10 -8.59 -10.37
CA VAL A 73 11.83 -7.29 -9.69
C VAL A 73 11.76 -6.20 -10.73
N GLY A 74 10.70 -5.41 -10.69
CA GLY A 74 10.49 -4.28 -11.59
C GLY A 74 11.58 -3.20 -11.46
N PRO A 75 11.70 -2.31 -12.46
CA PRO A 75 12.76 -1.29 -12.51
C PRO A 75 12.59 -0.16 -11.47
N GLY A 76 11.51 -0.19 -10.72
CA GLY A 76 11.08 0.87 -9.83
C GLY A 76 10.12 1.84 -10.50
N ARG A 77 9.26 2.45 -9.71
CA ARG A 77 8.24 3.42 -10.13
C ARG A 77 8.04 4.49 -9.06
N GLY A 78 7.19 5.48 -9.38
CA GLY A 78 6.86 6.54 -8.44
C GLY A 78 8.04 7.48 -8.15
N SER A 79 8.03 8.09 -6.98
CA SER A 79 9.00 9.10 -6.56
C SER A 79 10.38 8.54 -6.23
N ALA A 80 10.47 7.27 -5.82
CA ALA A 80 11.73 6.62 -5.45
C ALA A 80 12.75 6.57 -6.60
N ALA A 81 12.29 6.64 -7.87
CA ALA A 81 13.14 6.76 -9.04
C ALA A 81 14.02 8.04 -9.05
N GLY A 82 13.66 9.06 -8.26
CA GLY A 82 14.45 10.28 -8.09
C GLY A 82 15.67 10.15 -7.17
N SER A 83 15.88 9.00 -6.53
CA SER A 83 16.98 8.80 -5.56
C SER A 83 18.19 8.09 -6.18
N VAL A 84 19.36 8.71 -6.12
CA VAL A 84 20.66 8.10 -6.49
C VAL A 84 21.04 7.01 -5.47
N VAL A 85 20.68 7.17 -4.21
CA VAL A 85 20.87 6.14 -3.18
C VAL A 85 20.07 4.89 -3.54
N ALA A 86 18.77 5.04 -3.85
CA ALA A 86 17.93 3.91 -4.27
C ALA A 86 18.45 3.23 -5.56
N TYR A 87 18.92 4.02 -6.53
CA TYR A 87 19.56 3.52 -7.74
C TYR A 87 20.84 2.74 -7.44
N SER A 88 21.73 3.28 -6.60
CA SER A 88 22.98 2.65 -6.21
C SER A 88 22.77 1.32 -5.48
N LEU A 89 21.77 1.25 -4.61
CA LEU A 89 21.39 0.04 -3.88
C LEU A 89 20.70 -1.02 -4.78
N GLY A 90 20.32 -0.64 -6.00
CA GLY A 90 19.55 -1.53 -6.89
C GLY A 90 18.06 -1.64 -6.50
N ILE A 91 17.56 -0.74 -5.67
CA ILE A 91 16.12 -0.61 -5.39
C ILE A 91 15.41 -0.18 -6.66
N THR A 92 15.99 0.77 -7.41
CA THR A 92 15.52 1.19 -8.72
C THR A 92 16.57 0.93 -9.80
N ASN A 93 16.13 0.84 -11.06
CA ASN A 93 17.00 0.70 -12.23
C ASN A 93 16.96 1.92 -13.16
N ILE A 94 16.37 3.01 -12.68
CA ILE A 94 16.27 4.29 -13.40
C ILE A 94 17.34 5.22 -12.82
N ASP A 95 18.26 5.69 -13.69
CA ASP A 95 19.33 6.61 -13.29
C ASP A 95 18.76 8.04 -13.13
N PRO A 96 18.64 8.56 -11.90
CA PRO A 96 18.04 9.87 -11.68
C PRO A 96 18.92 11.03 -12.16
N ILE A 97 20.22 10.84 -12.29
CA ILE A 97 21.12 11.88 -12.82
C ILE A 97 20.95 11.99 -14.33
N LYS A 98 20.93 10.85 -15.02
CA LYS A 98 20.74 10.80 -16.47
C LYS A 98 19.41 11.42 -16.93
N TYR A 99 18.35 11.25 -16.13
CA TYR A 99 17.00 11.73 -16.45
C TYR A 99 16.61 13.01 -15.70
N ASP A 100 17.56 13.65 -15.00
CA ASP A 100 17.36 14.88 -14.24
C ASP A 100 16.16 14.81 -13.28
N LEU A 101 16.07 13.71 -12.53
CA LEU A 101 14.98 13.47 -11.57
C LEU A 101 15.31 14.10 -10.21
N LEU A 102 14.29 14.72 -9.60
CA LEU A 102 14.41 15.42 -8.33
C LEU A 102 14.21 14.45 -7.15
N PHE A 103 15.18 14.44 -6.23
CA PHE A 103 15.11 13.67 -4.98
C PHE A 103 14.04 14.21 -4.02
N GLU A 104 13.81 15.52 -4.03
CA GLU A 104 12.85 16.21 -3.18
C GLU A 104 11.38 15.79 -3.45
N ARG A 105 11.12 15.15 -4.58
CA ARG A 105 9.82 14.51 -4.85
C ARG A 105 9.64 13.22 -4.08
N PHE A 106 10.73 12.57 -3.69
CA PHE A 106 10.73 11.34 -2.91
C PHE A 106 10.86 11.61 -1.42
N LEU A 107 11.91 12.36 -1.03
CA LEU A 107 12.12 12.81 0.35
C LEU A 107 12.38 14.31 0.36
N ASN A 108 11.55 15.05 1.09
CA ASN A 108 11.69 16.49 1.25
C ASN A 108 11.83 16.82 2.74
N PRO A 109 12.96 17.42 3.17
CA PRO A 109 13.18 17.84 4.55
C PRO A 109 12.10 18.82 5.08
N ASP A 110 11.54 19.64 4.19
CA ASP A 110 10.50 20.63 4.56
C ASP A 110 9.10 20.00 4.73
N ARG A 111 8.94 18.76 4.28
CA ARG A 111 7.70 18.01 4.37
C ARG A 111 7.93 16.67 5.04
N ILE A 112 7.63 16.58 6.33
CA ILE A 112 7.74 15.32 7.08
C ILE A 112 6.67 14.35 6.55
N SER A 113 7.08 13.47 5.66
CA SER A 113 6.30 12.33 5.19
C SER A 113 7.17 11.08 5.18
N LEU A 114 6.56 9.95 5.51
CA LEU A 114 7.24 8.66 5.38
C LEU A 114 7.60 8.40 3.91
N PRO A 115 8.78 7.86 3.61
CA PRO A 115 9.13 7.44 2.28
C PRO A 115 8.21 6.30 1.84
N ASP A 116 7.80 6.34 0.58
CA ASP A 116 6.98 5.29 -0.03
C ASP A 116 7.73 4.73 -1.25
N VAL A 117 8.12 3.46 -1.16
CA VAL A 117 8.79 2.73 -2.24
C VAL A 117 7.88 1.61 -2.71
N ASP A 118 7.30 1.82 -3.88
CA ASP A 118 6.55 0.79 -4.57
C ASP A 118 7.50 -0.20 -5.27
N VAL A 119 7.40 -1.48 -4.94
CA VAL A 119 8.19 -2.54 -5.57
C VAL A 119 7.27 -3.52 -6.27
N ASP A 120 7.52 -3.73 -7.55
CA ASP A 120 6.77 -4.70 -8.36
C ASP A 120 7.54 -6.02 -8.41
N PHE A 121 6.88 -7.11 -8.05
CA PHE A 121 7.35 -8.48 -8.19
C PHE A 121 6.52 -9.23 -9.22
N ASP A 122 7.07 -10.28 -9.82
CA ASP A 122 6.24 -11.20 -10.59
C ASP A 122 5.20 -11.89 -9.67
N GLU A 123 4.06 -12.26 -10.25
CA GLU A 123 2.92 -12.80 -9.51
C GLU A 123 3.27 -14.14 -8.84
N ASP A 124 4.01 -15.00 -9.55
CA ASP A 124 4.34 -16.34 -9.07
C ASP A 124 5.34 -16.31 -7.89
N GLY A 125 6.30 -15.39 -7.92
CA GLY A 125 7.36 -15.29 -6.91
C GLY A 125 7.01 -14.41 -5.70
N ARG A 126 5.91 -13.65 -5.74
CA ARG A 126 5.55 -12.71 -4.67
C ARG A 126 5.39 -13.39 -3.31
N ALA A 127 4.81 -14.57 -3.26
CA ALA A 127 4.61 -15.33 -2.03
C ALA A 127 5.95 -15.71 -1.37
N ASP A 128 6.96 -16.09 -2.15
CA ASP A 128 8.29 -16.46 -1.64
C ASP A 128 8.99 -15.26 -1.00
N VAL A 129 8.82 -14.05 -1.57
CA VAL A 129 9.35 -12.82 -0.99
C VAL A 129 8.65 -12.50 0.34
N LEU A 130 7.33 -12.68 0.42
CA LEU A 130 6.58 -12.50 1.68
C LEU A 130 7.04 -13.50 2.75
N HIS A 131 7.24 -14.77 2.40
CA HIS A 131 7.78 -15.77 3.32
C HIS A 131 9.17 -15.38 3.83
N TYR A 132 10.07 -14.93 2.95
CA TYR A 132 11.38 -14.43 3.36
C TYR A 132 11.26 -13.29 4.39
N VAL A 133 10.38 -12.32 4.14
CA VAL A 133 10.15 -11.18 5.06
C VAL A 133 9.65 -11.68 6.42
N VAL A 134 8.72 -12.64 6.44
CA VAL A 134 8.21 -13.24 7.69
C VAL A 134 9.29 -13.99 8.46
N GLU A 135 10.11 -14.80 7.77
CA GLU A 135 11.21 -15.52 8.40
C GLU A 135 12.28 -14.58 8.95
N LYS A 136 12.60 -13.53 8.20
CA LYS A 136 13.65 -12.55 8.56
C LYS A 136 13.26 -11.67 9.74
N TYR A 137 12.05 -11.10 9.71
CA TYR A 137 11.61 -10.08 10.66
C TYR A 137 10.73 -10.65 11.79
N GLY A 138 10.21 -11.85 11.62
CA GLY A 138 9.39 -12.57 12.60
C GLY A 138 7.90 -12.51 12.31
N SER A 139 7.21 -13.64 12.45
CA SER A 139 5.77 -13.80 12.15
C SER A 139 4.84 -12.93 12.99
N LYS A 140 5.28 -12.47 14.17
CA LYS A 140 4.52 -11.55 15.01
C LYS A 140 4.70 -10.08 14.63
N ARG A 141 5.70 -9.78 13.81
CA ARG A 141 6.08 -8.42 13.41
C ARG A 141 5.71 -8.10 11.97
N VAL A 142 5.22 -9.08 11.21
CA VAL A 142 4.85 -8.91 9.82
C VAL A 142 3.39 -9.26 9.64
N ALA A 143 2.63 -8.36 9.02
CA ALA A 143 1.22 -8.58 8.70
C ALA A 143 0.82 -7.83 7.42
N GLN A 144 -0.20 -8.35 6.74
CA GLN A 144 -0.85 -7.63 5.65
C GLN A 144 -1.84 -6.60 6.20
N ILE A 145 -2.15 -5.59 5.41
CA ILE A 145 -3.11 -4.55 5.79
C ILE A 145 -4.52 -5.06 5.50
N ILE A 146 -5.42 -4.97 6.50
CA ILE A 146 -6.84 -5.25 6.31
C ILE A 146 -7.52 -4.14 5.51
N THR A 147 -8.45 -4.50 4.66
CA THR A 147 -9.37 -3.57 4.00
C THR A 147 -10.81 -3.83 4.40
N PHE A 148 -11.62 -2.79 4.39
CA PHE A 148 -13.04 -2.88 4.68
C PHE A 148 -13.84 -2.59 3.41
N GLY A 149 -14.54 -3.61 2.92
CA GLY A 149 -15.50 -3.45 1.85
C GLY A 149 -16.80 -2.86 2.40
N THR A 150 -17.20 -1.69 1.92
CA THR A 150 -18.44 -1.04 2.30
C THR A 150 -19.56 -1.33 1.32
N MET A 151 -20.81 -1.19 1.77
CA MET A 151 -22.00 -1.38 0.95
C MET A 151 -22.19 -0.21 0.01
N ALA A 152 -21.85 -0.39 -1.28
CA ALA A 152 -22.22 0.52 -2.35
C ALA A 152 -23.70 0.28 -2.78
N PRO A 153 -24.38 1.22 -3.46
CA PRO A 153 -25.80 1.13 -3.79
C PRO A 153 -26.23 -0.17 -4.43
N LYS A 154 -25.49 -0.67 -5.42
CA LYS A 154 -25.81 -1.98 -6.06
C LYS A 154 -25.79 -3.14 -5.07
N ALA A 155 -24.80 -3.20 -4.19
CA ALA A 155 -24.66 -4.25 -3.20
C ALA A 155 -25.75 -4.13 -2.14
N ALA A 156 -26.02 -2.91 -1.66
CA ALA A 156 -27.06 -2.64 -0.67
C ALA A 156 -28.43 -3.07 -1.18
N ILE A 157 -28.82 -2.68 -2.40
CA ILE A 157 -30.10 -3.11 -3.01
C ILE A 157 -30.19 -4.63 -3.06
N LYS A 158 -29.16 -5.32 -3.55
CA LYS A 158 -29.19 -6.79 -3.69
C LYS A 158 -29.25 -7.51 -2.34
N ASP A 159 -28.49 -7.05 -1.38
CA ASP A 159 -28.44 -7.69 -0.06
C ASP A 159 -29.75 -7.48 0.71
N VAL A 160 -30.31 -6.27 0.70
CA VAL A 160 -31.60 -5.97 1.32
C VAL A 160 -32.73 -6.72 0.61
N ALA A 161 -32.76 -6.71 -0.73
CA ALA A 161 -33.72 -7.46 -1.52
C ALA A 161 -33.73 -8.96 -1.16
N ARG A 162 -32.56 -9.56 -1.00
CA ARG A 162 -32.41 -10.96 -0.62
C ARG A 162 -33.00 -11.23 0.77
N VAL A 163 -32.70 -10.38 1.75
CA VAL A 163 -33.20 -10.52 3.13
C VAL A 163 -34.71 -10.34 3.19
N GLN A 164 -35.26 -9.40 2.43
CA GLN A 164 -36.68 -9.14 2.35
C GLN A 164 -37.43 -10.09 1.43
N LYS A 165 -36.72 -11.04 0.80
CA LYS A 165 -37.30 -12.01 -0.16
C LYS A 165 -37.96 -11.34 -1.37
N LEU A 166 -37.46 -10.18 -1.80
CA LEU A 166 -37.84 -9.59 -3.10
C LEU A 166 -37.38 -10.52 -4.22
N PRO A 167 -38.21 -10.79 -5.24
CA PRO A 167 -37.82 -11.64 -6.36
C PRO A 167 -36.50 -11.19 -6.99
N LEU A 168 -35.64 -12.16 -7.35
CA LEU A 168 -34.32 -11.89 -7.93
C LEU A 168 -34.39 -11.05 -9.22
N SER A 169 -35.44 -11.25 -10.04
CA SER A 169 -35.71 -10.47 -11.23
C SER A 169 -35.85 -8.98 -10.92
N GLU A 170 -36.63 -8.64 -9.89
CA GLU A 170 -36.82 -7.26 -9.45
C GLU A 170 -35.53 -6.66 -8.85
N SER A 171 -34.86 -7.40 -7.99
CA SER A 171 -33.57 -7.01 -7.44
C SER A 171 -32.53 -6.68 -8.54
N ASN A 172 -32.47 -7.54 -9.55
CA ASN A 172 -31.55 -7.33 -10.69
C ASN A 172 -32.00 -6.13 -11.57
N ARG A 173 -33.30 -5.96 -11.78
CA ARG A 173 -33.86 -4.83 -12.52
C ARG A 173 -33.47 -3.50 -11.85
N ILE A 174 -33.76 -3.37 -10.56
CA ILE A 174 -33.50 -2.14 -9.81
C ILE A 174 -31.99 -1.88 -9.71
N SER A 175 -31.19 -2.90 -9.40
CA SER A 175 -29.75 -2.74 -9.27
C SER A 175 -29.04 -2.35 -10.58
N LYS A 176 -29.62 -2.66 -11.75
CA LYS A 176 -29.12 -2.22 -13.06
C LYS A 176 -29.35 -0.73 -13.35
N LEU A 177 -30.29 -0.09 -12.66
CA LEU A 177 -30.52 1.35 -12.77
C LEU A 177 -29.41 2.17 -12.11
N VAL A 178 -28.64 1.58 -11.24
CA VAL A 178 -27.51 2.25 -10.57
C VAL A 178 -26.37 2.46 -11.57
N PRO A 179 -25.90 3.70 -11.80
CA PRO A 179 -24.78 4.00 -12.70
C PRO A 179 -23.50 3.24 -12.35
N GLU A 180 -22.79 2.74 -13.36
CA GLU A 180 -21.52 1.98 -13.19
C GLU A 180 -20.31 2.92 -13.16
N LYS A 181 -20.28 3.83 -12.20
CA LYS A 181 -19.14 4.73 -12.01
C LYS A 181 -18.50 4.46 -10.65
N PRO A 182 -17.15 4.45 -10.55
CA PRO A 182 -16.47 4.36 -9.26
C PRO A 182 -16.93 5.48 -8.31
N GLY A 183 -17.20 5.13 -7.03
CA GLY A 183 -17.62 6.10 -6.02
C GLY A 183 -19.07 6.61 -6.20
N THR A 184 -19.93 5.86 -6.91
CA THR A 184 -21.38 6.14 -6.98
C THR A 184 -22.01 5.92 -5.59
N THR A 185 -22.71 6.95 -5.11
CA THR A 185 -23.58 6.90 -3.92
C THR A 185 -25.05 6.97 -4.36
N PHE A 186 -25.99 6.66 -3.47
CA PHE A 186 -27.42 6.84 -3.76
C PHE A 186 -27.76 8.28 -4.12
N GLU A 187 -27.18 9.27 -3.44
CA GLU A 187 -27.38 10.68 -3.78
C GLU A 187 -27.00 11.01 -5.21
N LYS A 188 -25.84 10.52 -5.67
CA LYS A 188 -25.37 10.69 -7.06
C LYS A 188 -26.24 9.92 -8.04
N ALA A 189 -26.54 8.65 -7.67
CA ALA A 189 -27.35 7.77 -8.52
C ALA A 189 -28.76 8.34 -8.77
N PHE A 190 -29.42 8.92 -7.78
CA PHE A 190 -30.74 9.53 -7.94
C PHE A 190 -30.71 10.78 -8.81
N LYS A 191 -29.61 11.54 -8.82
CA LYS A 191 -29.46 12.69 -9.73
C LYS A 191 -29.25 12.28 -11.19
N GLU A 192 -28.54 11.15 -11.40
CA GLU A 192 -28.21 10.67 -12.75
C GLU A 192 -29.25 9.72 -13.34
N ALA A 193 -30.00 9.01 -12.50
CA ALA A 193 -31.00 8.02 -12.89
C ALA A 193 -32.36 8.28 -12.23
N PRO A 194 -33.21 9.13 -12.83
CA PRO A 194 -34.55 9.42 -12.31
C PRO A 194 -35.44 8.17 -12.14
N GLU A 195 -35.20 7.15 -12.96
CA GLU A 195 -35.88 5.84 -12.88
C GLU A 195 -35.57 5.13 -11.56
N LEU A 196 -34.33 5.21 -11.08
CA LEU A 196 -33.97 4.66 -9.77
C LEU A 196 -34.63 5.46 -8.62
N LEU A 197 -34.73 6.77 -8.76
CA LEU A 197 -35.44 7.60 -7.78
C LEU A 197 -36.92 7.23 -7.72
N ALA A 198 -37.55 6.92 -8.86
CA ALA A 198 -38.95 6.48 -8.90
C ALA A 198 -39.19 5.17 -8.13
N GLU A 199 -38.22 4.27 -8.07
CA GLU A 199 -38.33 3.03 -7.26
C GLU A 199 -38.42 3.30 -5.76
N ARG A 200 -37.91 4.43 -5.29
CA ARG A 200 -38.02 4.86 -3.88
C ARG A 200 -39.48 5.12 -3.50
N GLU A 201 -40.30 5.57 -4.44
CA GLU A 201 -41.75 5.85 -4.26
C GLU A 201 -42.64 4.79 -4.92
N SER A 202 -42.09 3.62 -5.26
CA SER A 202 -42.80 2.54 -5.91
C SER A 202 -44.10 2.17 -5.21
N GLU A 203 -45.17 1.86 -5.95
CA GLU A 203 -46.43 1.35 -5.40
C GLU A 203 -46.25 0.03 -4.66
N ASN A 204 -45.24 -0.78 -5.05
CA ASN A 204 -44.92 -2.02 -4.37
C ASN A 204 -44.25 -1.75 -3.02
N PRO A 205 -44.90 -2.07 -1.88
CA PRO A 205 -44.37 -1.78 -0.57
C PRO A 205 -43.05 -2.49 -0.28
N LEU A 206 -42.81 -3.66 -0.90
CA LEU A 206 -41.56 -4.42 -0.72
C LEU A 206 -40.39 -3.72 -1.42
N ILE A 207 -40.61 -3.12 -2.61
CA ILE A 207 -39.60 -2.34 -3.31
C ILE A 207 -39.29 -1.08 -2.54
N ARG A 208 -40.30 -0.32 -2.08
CA ARG A 208 -40.07 0.87 -1.24
C ARG A 208 -39.25 0.56 0.00
N ALA A 209 -39.60 -0.53 0.70
CA ALA A 209 -38.87 -0.95 1.90
C ALA A 209 -37.42 -1.33 1.53
N THR A 210 -37.23 -2.03 0.44
CA THR A 210 -35.87 -2.40 -0.06
C THR A 210 -35.04 -1.16 -0.33
N MET A 211 -35.57 -0.18 -1.03
CA MET A 211 -34.84 1.08 -1.32
C MET A 211 -34.51 1.84 -0.05
N LYS A 212 -35.49 2.02 0.85
CA LYS A 212 -35.29 2.70 2.13
C LYS A 212 -34.18 2.09 2.97
N TYR A 213 -34.17 0.76 3.12
CA TYR A 213 -33.14 0.10 3.93
C TYR A 213 -31.80 0.03 3.21
N ALA A 214 -31.78 -0.06 1.89
CA ALA A 214 -30.54 0.02 1.12
C ALA A 214 -29.85 1.38 1.27
N GLU A 215 -30.59 2.48 1.23
CA GLU A 215 -30.06 3.82 1.50
C GLU A 215 -29.49 3.94 2.92
N GLN A 216 -30.17 3.38 3.93
CA GLN A 216 -29.70 3.42 5.33
C GLN A 216 -28.42 2.60 5.57
N LEU A 217 -28.19 1.56 4.76
CA LEU A 217 -27.05 0.67 4.88
C LEU A 217 -25.87 1.09 4.00
N GLU A 218 -26.06 2.10 3.13
CA GLU A 218 -24.97 2.62 2.31
C GLU A 218 -23.79 3.05 3.19
N GLY A 219 -22.56 2.68 2.77
CA GLY A 219 -21.34 3.00 3.50
C GLY A 219 -21.05 2.10 4.71
N SER A 220 -22.02 1.30 5.18
CA SER A 220 -21.77 0.35 6.27
C SER A 220 -20.78 -0.74 5.84
N VAL A 221 -19.90 -1.16 6.75
CA VAL A 221 -18.96 -2.25 6.49
C VAL A 221 -19.72 -3.55 6.26
N ARG A 222 -19.42 -4.21 5.14
CA ARG A 222 -20.04 -5.48 4.75
C ARG A 222 -19.10 -6.67 4.95
N GLN A 223 -17.85 -6.50 4.61
CA GLN A 223 -16.85 -7.56 4.68
C GLN A 223 -15.45 -6.96 4.86
N THR A 224 -14.55 -7.78 5.35
CA THR A 224 -13.12 -7.47 5.37
C THR A 224 -12.43 -8.17 4.20
N GLY A 225 -11.37 -7.56 3.73
CA GLY A 225 -10.46 -8.11 2.72
C GLY A 225 -9.02 -7.85 3.10
N VAL A 226 -8.11 -8.14 2.19
CA VAL A 226 -6.68 -7.88 2.34
C VAL A 226 -6.26 -6.83 1.32
N HIS A 227 -5.43 -5.89 1.74
CA HIS A 227 -4.87 -4.91 0.82
C HIS A 227 -3.95 -5.60 -0.20
N ALA A 228 -4.10 -5.25 -1.47
CA ALA A 228 -3.39 -5.94 -2.55
C ALA A 228 -1.86 -5.86 -2.46
N CYS A 229 -1.32 -4.81 -1.84
CA CYS A 229 0.11 -4.50 -1.89
C CYS A 229 0.74 -4.33 -0.50
N GLY A 230 0.03 -3.72 0.46
CA GLY A 230 0.64 -3.25 1.70
C GLY A 230 0.97 -4.37 2.67
N VAL A 231 2.22 -4.36 3.16
CA VAL A 231 2.71 -5.22 4.24
C VAL A 231 3.34 -4.34 5.30
N ILE A 232 2.99 -4.59 6.54
CA ILE A 232 3.54 -3.88 7.70
C ILE A 232 4.65 -4.72 8.31
N ILE A 233 5.79 -4.08 8.57
CA ILE A 233 6.90 -4.65 9.34
C ILE A 233 7.07 -3.79 10.59
N GLY A 234 6.73 -4.36 11.74
CA GLY A 234 6.79 -3.67 13.03
C GLY A 234 8.17 -3.76 13.68
N GLN A 235 8.52 -2.75 14.45
CA GLN A 235 9.73 -2.77 15.30
C GLN A 235 9.61 -3.77 16.46
N ASP A 236 8.39 -4.07 16.88
CA ASP A 236 8.04 -5.03 17.93
C ASP A 236 6.79 -5.83 17.50
N ASP A 237 6.33 -6.75 18.35
CA ASP A 237 5.10 -7.53 18.08
C ASP A 237 3.93 -6.59 17.76
N LEU A 238 3.28 -6.81 16.62
CA LEU A 238 2.23 -5.92 16.09
C LEU A 238 1.02 -5.82 17.02
N GLU A 239 0.74 -6.87 17.82
CA GLU A 239 -0.33 -6.87 18.83
C GLU A 239 -0.19 -5.74 19.86
N LYS A 240 1.02 -5.19 20.05
CA LYS A 240 1.26 -4.05 20.95
C LYS A 240 0.76 -2.72 20.37
N PHE A 241 0.58 -2.65 19.05
CA PHE A 241 0.27 -1.42 18.34
C PHE A 241 -1.14 -1.43 17.77
N ALA A 242 -1.62 -2.58 17.28
CA ALA A 242 -2.91 -2.69 16.63
C ALA A 242 -3.53 -4.09 16.79
N PRO A 243 -4.87 -4.21 16.75
CA PRO A 243 -5.54 -5.51 16.72
C PRO A 243 -5.14 -6.33 15.49
N ILE A 244 -4.93 -7.62 15.69
CA ILE A 244 -4.60 -8.58 14.63
C ILE A 244 -5.81 -9.47 14.37
N ALA A 245 -6.07 -9.77 13.12
CA ALA A 245 -7.12 -10.67 12.68
C ALA A 245 -6.59 -11.67 11.64
N ILE A 246 -7.38 -12.71 11.39
CA ILE A 246 -7.16 -13.65 10.28
C ILE A 246 -8.21 -13.33 9.22
N ALA A 247 -7.79 -13.00 8.02
CA ALA A 247 -8.68 -12.84 6.87
C ALA A 247 -8.71 -14.13 6.03
N LYS A 248 -9.85 -14.40 5.41
CA LYS A 248 -10.13 -15.66 4.70
C LYS A 248 -9.10 -15.99 3.61
N ASP A 249 -8.63 -14.99 2.89
CA ASP A 249 -7.73 -15.15 1.74
C ASP A 249 -6.36 -14.50 2.00
N ALA A 250 -5.99 -14.30 3.28
CA ALA A 250 -4.70 -13.74 3.66
C ALA A 250 -3.63 -14.83 3.72
N GLU A 251 -2.47 -14.56 3.16
CA GLU A 251 -1.27 -15.39 3.30
C GLU A 251 -0.63 -15.23 4.69
N LEU A 252 -0.85 -14.08 5.32
CA LEU A 252 -0.35 -13.70 6.64
C LEU A 252 -1.50 -13.23 7.53
N ASN A 253 -1.22 -13.00 8.81
CA ASN A 253 -2.10 -12.24 9.67
C ASN A 253 -2.38 -10.86 9.07
N VAL A 254 -3.55 -10.31 9.36
CA VAL A 254 -3.92 -8.96 8.91
C VAL A 254 -4.06 -8.02 10.09
N VAL A 255 -3.71 -6.76 9.89
CA VAL A 255 -3.77 -5.72 10.89
C VAL A 255 -4.46 -4.48 10.31
N HIS A 256 -5.19 -3.77 11.16
CA HIS A 256 -5.75 -2.47 10.81
C HIS A 256 -4.61 -1.45 10.69
N SER A 257 -4.48 -0.77 9.54
CA SER A 257 -3.61 0.40 9.45
C SER A 257 -4.19 1.53 10.30
N VAL A 258 -3.42 1.98 11.25
CA VAL A 258 -3.76 3.13 12.09
C VAL A 258 -3.46 4.41 11.34
#